data_537e820bf18fc34c1e11c1e69a928fed
#
_entry.id   537e820bf18fc34c1e11c1e69a928fed
#
_cell.length_a   1.000
_cell.length_b   1.000
_cell.length_c   1.000
_cell.angle_alpha   90.00
_cell.angle_beta   90.00
_cell.angle_gamma   90.00
#
_symmetry.space_group_name_H-M   'P 1'
#
loop_
_entity.id
_entity.type
_entity.pdbx_description
1 polymer ?
#
loop_
_entity_poly.entity_id
_entity_poly.type
_entity_poly.pdbx_seq_one_letter_code
_entity_poly.pdbx_strand_id
1 'polypeptide(L)'
;LRAFYLSRVWIGYGVPLLRSYTEMKGAEVQPEDSKTMANSTVGMSPQESLRTLLEAGVHFGHQTKRWNPKMKPYIFTERNGIHVIDLQQTVKLLDNAHEFVTELTARGGKVLFVGTKKQAQEVVAREAARSGQFYINRRWLGGTLTNFVTIRQRLRLLKELQKQHAGGEFELLPNQEEAKKLQELERLERTLGGMRDMTQLPGAIFVIDPKREHLAIHEAKRLRIPVIAITDTNCDPDPIDFVIPANDDAI
;
A
#
# COMPACT_ATOMS: atom_id res chain seq x y z
N LEU A 1 8.72 1.31 -12.64
CA LEU A 1 9.88 0.41 -12.46
C LEU A 1 10.35 0.33 -11.00
N ARG A 2 10.20 1.39 -10.21
CA ARG A 2 10.76 1.54 -8.86
C ARG A 2 9.84 1.04 -7.74
N ALA A 3 8.55 0.95 -8.00
CA ALA A 3 7.54 0.47 -7.05
C ALA A 3 7.44 -1.06 -6.93
N PHE A 4 8.11 -1.80 -7.80
CA PHE A 4 8.12 -3.26 -7.80
C PHE A 4 8.81 -3.88 -6.58
N TYR A 5 9.57 -3.09 -5.84
CA TYR A 5 10.40 -3.59 -4.76
C TYR A 5 9.59 -4.13 -3.57
N LEU A 6 8.55 -3.42 -3.17
CA LEU A 6 7.73 -3.84 -2.02
C LEU A 6 6.68 -4.90 -2.35
N SER A 7 6.29 -5.01 -3.62
CA SER A 7 5.20 -5.86 -4.03
C SER A 7 5.57 -7.32 -4.27
N ARG A 8 6.82 -7.62 -4.58
CA ARG A 8 7.30 -9.00 -4.81
C ARG A 8 7.76 -9.71 -3.56
N VAL A 9 8.00 -8.97 -2.49
CA VAL A 9 8.22 -9.52 -1.16
C VAL A 9 7.05 -10.42 -0.70
N TRP A 10 5.88 -10.31 -1.36
CA TRP A 10 4.62 -10.91 -0.91
C TRP A 10 4.17 -12.21 -1.61
N ILE A 11 4.90 -12.72 -2.59
CA ILE A 11 4.48 -13.92 -3.31
C ILE A 11 5.64 -14.94 -3.38
N GLY A 12 5.77 -15.69 -2.31
CA GLY A 12 6.73 -16.76 -2.18
C GLY A 12 6.13 -18.15 -2.00
N TYR A 13 4.87 -18.41 -2.35
CA TYR A 13 4.35 -19.78 -2.46
C TYR A 13 3.22 -19.89 -3.48
N GLY A 14 3.41 -20.82 -4.39
CA GLY A 14 2.71 -21.05 -5.61
C GLY A 14 1.20 -21.15 -5.54
N VAL A 15 0.59 -20.46 -6.49
CA VAL A 15 -0.66 -20.88 -7.11
C VAL A 15 -0.53 -20.58 -8.61
N PRO A 16 -0.89 -21.49 -9.53
CA PRO A 16 -0.80 -21.29 -10.98
C PRO A 16 -1.98 -20.46 -11.46
N LEU A 17 -1.95 -19.14 -11.23
CA LEU A 17 -2.99 -18.21 -11.67
C LEU A 17 -2.58 -17.34 -12.88
N LEU A 18 -1.37 -17.57 -13.41
CA LEU A 18 -0.91 -16.86 -14.62
C LEU A 18 -1.61 -17.34 -15.91
N ARG A 19 -2.23 -18.51 -15.89
CA ARG A 19 -2.86 -19.07 -17.10
C ARG A 19 -4.25 -18.53 -17.38
N SER A 20 -5.01 -18.18 -16.35
CA SER A 20 -6.39 -17.68 -16.51
C SER A 20 -6.52 -16.21 -16.90
N TYR A 21 -5.50 -15.40 -16.63
CA TYR A 21 -5.55 -13.95 -16.93
C TYR A 21 -5.16 -13.63 -18.38
N THR A 22 -4.27 -14.42 -18.98
CA THR A 22 -3.86 -14.30 -20.40
C THR A 22 -4.94 -14.78 -21.36
N GLU A 23 -5.74 -15.77 -20.96
CA GLU A 23 -6.82 -16.31 -21.81
C GLU A 23 -8.05 -15.38 -21.88
N MET A 24 -8.25 -14.49 -20.89
CA MET A 24 -9.41 -13.60 -20.84
C MET A 24 -9.26 -12.30 -21.65
N LYS A 25 -8.10 -11.93 -22.14
CA LYS A 25 -7.89 -10.62 -22.83
C LYS A 25 -7.03 -10.67 -24.08
N GLY A 26 -6.90 -11.69 -24.84
CA GLY A 26 -6.35 -11.66 -26.20
C GLY A 26 -5.24 -10.61 -26.49
N ALA A 27 -4.44 -10.23 -25.51
CA ALA A 27 -3.38 -9.25 -25.63
C ALA A 27 -2.04 -9.96 -25.65
N GLU A 28 -1.36 -9.94 -26.77
CA GLU A 28 0.05 -10.30 -26.90
C GLU A 28 0.88 -9.41 -25.97
N VAL A 29 1.47 -10.01 -24.95
CA VAL A 29 2.43 -9.34 -24.06
C VAL A 29 3.73 -9.15 -24.83
N GLN A 30 4.13 -7.91 -25.06
CA GLN A 30 5.38 -7.56 -25.73
C GLN A 30 6.59 -8.07 -24.94
N PRO A 31 7.65 -8.56 -25.59
CA PRO A 31 8.80 -9.20 -24.90
C PRO A 31 9.62 -8.26 -23.99
N GLU A 32 9.39 -6.94 -24.04
CA GLU A 32 10.04 -6.00 -23.14
C GLU A 32 9.46 -6.03 -21.70
N ASP A 33 8.20 -6.43 -21.54
CA ASP A 33 7.56 -6.53 -20.22
C ASP A 33 8.08 -7.72 -19.41
N SER A 34 8.60 -8.74 -20.06
CA SER A 34 9.14 -9.93 -19.38
C SER A 34 10.48 -9.69 -18.68
N LYS A 35 11.32 -8.77 -19.19
CA LYS A 35 12.59 -8.39 -18.53
C LYS A 35 12.38 -7.51 -17.30
N THR A 36 11.29 -6.77 -17.25
CA THR A 36 10.96 -5.89 -16.13
C THR A 36 10.46 -6.67 -14.91
N MET A 37 10.00 -7.91 -15.09
CA MET A 37 9.52 -8.78 -14.02
C MET A 37 10.62 -9.53 -13.24
N ALA A 38 11.88 -9.45 -13.66
CA ALA A 38 12.95 -10.26 -13.10
C ALA A 38 13.68 -9.69 -11.86
N ASN A 39 13.42 -8.44 -11.46
CA ASN A 39 14.12 -7.76 -10.36
C ASN A 39 13.31 -7.75 -9.05
N SER A 40 13.08 -8.91 -8.41
CA SER A 40 12.60 -8.94 -7.03
C SER A 40 13.78 -9.15 -6.09
N THR A 41 13.78 -8.47 -4.94
CA THR A 41 14.79 -8.65 -3.89
C THR A 41 14.60 -9.93 -3.09
N VAL A 42 13.42 -10.53 -3.15
CA VAL A 42 13.17 -11.86 -2.58
C VAL A 42 13.95 -12.88 -3.40
N GLY A 43 14.99 -13.43 -2.79
CA GLY A 43 15.94 -14.32 -3.47
C GLY A 43 17.18 -13.64 -4.05
N MET A 44 17.30 -12.32 -3.95
CA MET A 44 18.53 -11.59 -4.26
C MET A 44 19.53 -11.65 -3.10
N SER A 45 20.82 -11.60 -3.43
CA SER A 45 21.83 -11.39 -2.39
C SER A 45 21.64 -10.02 -1.70
N PRO A 46 22.03 -9.86 -0.42
CA PRO A 46 21.96 -8.57 0.27
C PRO A 46 22.65 -7.42 -0.47
N GLN A 47 23.69 -7.72 -1.24
CA GLN A 47 24.43 -6.75 -2.05
C GLN A 47 23.64 -6.26 -3.27
N GLU A 48 22.94 -7.17 -3.95
CA GLU A 48 22.05 -6.82 -5.07
C GLU A 48 20.85 -5.99 -4.60
N SER A 49 20.28 -6.37 -3.45
CA SER A 49 19.19 -5.63 -2.81
C SER A 49 19.62 -4.20 -2.48
N LEU A 50 20.80 -4.04 -1.88
CA LEU A 50 21.37 -2.73 -1.53
C LEU A 50 21.60 -1.86 -2.77
N ARG A 51 22.13 -2.46 -3.83
CA ARG A 51 22.39 -1.76 -5.11
C ARG A 51 21.08 -1.26 -5.74
N THR A 52 20.08 -2.10 -5.78
CA THR A 52 18.75 -1.75 -6.33
C THR A 52 18.10 -0.60 -5.54
N LEU A 53 18.20 -0.62 -4.20
CA LEU A 53 17.71 0.48 -3.35
C LEU A 53 18.47 1.79 -3.58
N LEU A 54 19.81 1.72 -3.75
CA LEU A 54 20.62 2.89 -4.07
C LEU A 54 20.25 3.51 -5.41
N GLU A 55 20.09 2.69 -6.44
CA GLU A 55 19.70 3.12 -7.78
C GLU A 55 18.29 3.75 -7.81
N ALA A 56 17.38 3.23 -6.96
CA ALA A 56 16.05 3.79 -6.78
C ALA A 56 16.02 5.11 -5.99
N GLY A 57 17.13 5.53 -5.38
CA GLY A 57 17.21 6.77 -4.60
C GLY A 57 16.51 6.69 -3.23
N VAL A 58 16.31 5.48 -2.71
CA VAL A 58 15.62 5.20 -1.44
C VAL A 58 16.40 5.73 -0.22
N HIS A 59 17.70 5.94 -0.37
CA HIS A 59 18.61 6.41 0.68
C HIS A 59 18.53 7.92 0.96
N PHE A 60 17.88 8.70 0.12
CA PHE A 60 17.72 10.14 0.37
C PHE A 60 16.60 10.38 1.38
N GLY A 61 16.93 10.99 2.50
CA GLY A 61 15.96 11.47 3.45
C GLY A 61 15.58 12.94 3.23
N HIS A 62 14.90 13.50 4.19
CA HIS A 62 14.51 14.91 4.20
C HIS A 62 15.67 15.83 4.60
N GLN A 63 15.47 17.14 4.38
CA GLN A 63 16.37 18.17 4.86
C GLN A 63 16.57 18.10 6.37
N THR A 64 17.79 18.35 6.84
CA THR A 64 18.19 18.31 8.26
C THR A 64 17.30 19.18 9.16
N LYS A 65 16.73 20.27 8.64
CA LYS A 65 15.81 21.14 9.39
C LYS A 65 14.42 20.51 9.68
N ARG A 66 14.06 19.43 8.97
CA ARG A 66 12.73 18.80 9.04
C ARG A 66 12.74 17.41 9.64
N TRP A 67 13.86 16.94 10.12
CA TRP A 67 14.00 15.59 10.63
C TRP A 67 13.34 15.39 12.00
N ASN A 68 13.09 14.14 12.34
CA ASN A 68 12.69 13.74 13.68
C ASN A 68 13.90 13.14 14.41
N PRO A 69 14.29 13.63 15.61
CA PRO A 69 15.43 13.09 16.37
C PRO A 69 15.34 11.59 16.66
N LYS A 70 14.14 11.02 16.77
CA LYS A 70 13.93 9.59 16.98
C LYS A 70 14.37 8.73 15.79
N MET A 71 14.51 9.33 14.60
CA MET A 71 15.02 8.66 13.39
C MET A 71 16.55 8.58 13.37
N LYS A 72 17.25 9.18 14.34
CA LYS A 72 18.73 9.15 14.44
C LYS A 72 19.34 7.75 14.26
N PRO A 73 18.81 6.67 14.85
CA PRO A 73 19.37 5.32 14.68
C PRO A 73 19.40 4.82 13.24
N TYR A 74 18.51 5.35 12.36
CA TYR A 74 18.34 4.92 10.97
C TYR A 74 19.07 5.82 9.97
N ILE A 75 19.74 6.87 10.46
CA ILE A 75 20.49 7.83 9.63
C ILE A 75 21.95 7.43 9.62
N PHE A 76 22.49 7.21 8.40
CA PHE A 76 23.89 6.89 8.20
C PHE A 76 24.78 8.14 8.32
N THR A 77 24.40 9.23 7.64
CA THR A 77 25.16 10.48 7.61
C THR A 77 24.31 11.66 7.14
N GLU A 78 24.90 12.84 7.17
CA GLU A 78 24.35 14.04 6.55
C GLU A 78 25.26 14.47 5.38
N ARG A 79 24.65 14.82 4.26
CA ARG A 79 25.36 15.35 3.10
C ARG A 79 24.56 16.46 2.43
N ASN A 80 25.17 17.62 2.23
CA ASN A 80 24.54 18.79 1.60
C ASN A 80 23.23 19.24 2.26
N GLY A 81 23.12 19.12 3.60
CA GLY A 81 21.93 19.49 4.35
C GLY A 81 20.75 18.51 4.21
N ILE A 82 21.02 17.28 3.73
CA ILE A 82 20.05 16.19 3.59
C ILE A 82 20.57 15.00 4.36
N HIS A 83 19.69 14.34 5.13
CA HIS A 83 20.02 13.10 5.79
C HIS A 83 20.07 11.94 4.79
N VAL A 84 21.04 11.05 4.98
CA VAL A 84 21.19 9.83 4.20
C VAL A 84 20.79 8.64 5.09
N ILE A 85 19.84 7.86 4.64
CA ILE A 85 19.32 6.70 5.36
C ILE A 85 20.28 5.52 5.24
N ASP A 86 20.45 4.75 6.31
CA ASP A 86 21.25 3.53 6.34
C ASP A 86 20.51 2.37 5.66
N LEU A 87 20.81 2.13 4.41
CA LEU A 87 20.18 1.06 3.63
C LEU A 87 20.51 -0.36 4.12
N GLN A 88 21.61 -0.55 4.85
CA GLN A 88 21.91 -1.87 5.43
C GLN A 88 20.89 -2.23 6.52
N GLN A 89 20.47 -1.24 7.29
CA GLN A 89 19.38 -1.43 8.25
C GLN A 89 18.03 -1.58 7.51
N THR A 90 17.80 -0.80 6.44
CA THR A 90 16.57 -0.91 5.65
C THR A 90 16.36 -2.32 5.13
N VAL A 91 17.39 -2.97 4.55
CA VAL A 91 17.29 -4.36 4.05
C VAL A 91 16.88 -5.32 5.17
N LYS A 92 17.57 -5.26 6.32
CA LYS A 92 17.27 -6.14 7.47
C LYS A 92 15.84 -5.96 8.00
N LEU A 93 15.40 -4.71 8.12
CA LEU A 93 14.07 -4.40 8.65
C LEU A 93 12.97 -4.72 7.63
N LEU A 94 13.27 -4.61 6.34
CA LEU A 94 12.39 -5.07 5.27
C LEU A 94 12.22 -6.59 5.30
N ASP A 95 13.29 -7.35 5.52
CA ASP A 95 13.23 -8.81 5.65
C ASP A 95 12.36 -9.23 6.84
N ASN A 96 12.51 -8.57 8.00
CA ASN A 96 11.66 -8.82 9.17
C ASN A 96 10.17 -8.53 8.89
N ALA A 97 9.89 -7.41 8.22
CA ALA A 97 8.53 -7.07 7.82
C ALA A 97 7.96 -8.09 6.81
N HIS A 98 8.79 -8.56 5.90
CA HIS A 98 8.43 -9.60 4.93
C HIS A 98 8.07 -10.92 5.61
N GLU A 99 8.90 -11.38 6.53
CA GLU A 99 8.66 -12.62 7.29
C GLU A 99 7.31 -12.54 8.03
N PHE A 100 7.09 -11.44 8.77
CA PHE A 100 5.83 -11.22 9.48
C PHE A 100 4.62 -11.28 8.54
N VAL A 101 4.72 -10.62 7.40
CA VAL A 101 3.60 -10.59 6.46
C VAL A 101 3.39 -11.93 5.78
N THR A 102 4.45 -12.66 5.48
CA THR A 102 4.38 -14.02 4.94
C THR A 102 3.62 -14.94 5.89
N GLU A 103 3.95 -14.89 7.19
CA GLU A 103 3.22 -15.64 8.20
C GLU A 103 1.76 -15.22 8.32
N LEU A 104 1.49 -13.91 8.31
CA LEU A 104 0.13 -13.38 8.39
C LEU A 104 -0.73 -13.88 7.23
N THR A 105 -0.21 -13.78 6.02
CA THR A 105 -0.93 -14.18 4.80
C THR A 105 -1.08 -15.69 4.67
N ALA A 106 -0.10 -16.47 5.12
CA ALA A 106 -0.18 -17.92 5.17
C ALA A 106 -1.33 -18.41 6.06
N ARG A 107 -1.67 -17.65 7.11
CA ARG A 107 -2.83 -17.88 7.98
C ARG A 107 -4.15 -17.32 7.42
N GLY A 108 -4.16 -16.83 6.18
CA GLY A 108 -5.33 -16.21 5.54
C GLY A 108 -5.59 -14.77 5.96
N GLY A 109 -4.69 -14.15 6.71
CA GLY A 109 -4.77 -12.73 7.09
C GLY A 109 -4.66 -11.82 5.86
N LYS A 110 -5.31 -10.65 5.95
CA LYS A 110 -5.26 -9.63 4.91
C LYS A 110 -4.53 -8.39 5.40
N VAL A 111 -3.89 -7.70 4.48
CA VAL A 111 -3.22 -6.43 4.73
C VAL A 111 -3.97 -5.30 4.05
N LEU A 112 -4.08 -4.17 4.74
CA LEU A 112 -4.61 -2.95 4.18
C LEU A 112 -3.46 -1.99 3.85
N PHE A 113 -3.24 -1.73 2.57
CA PHE A 113 -2.26 -0.76 2.10
C PHE A 113 -2.83 0.65 2.19
N VAL A 114 -2.07 1.57 2.77
CA VAL A 114 -2.48 2.98 2.96
C VAL A 114 -1.40 3.89 2.40
N GLY A 115 -1.75 4.66 1.38
CA GLY A 115 -0.82 5.61 0.77
C GLY A 115 -1.57 6.67 -0.03
N THR A 116 -1.85 7.81 0.60
CA THR A 116 -2.60 8.90 -0.03
C THR A 116 -1.71 9.94 -0.71
N LYS A 117 -0.37 9.81 -0.59
CA LYS A 117 0.61 10.65 -1.27
C LYS A 117 0.49 10.44 -2.78
N LYS A 118 0.53 11.51 -3.58
CA LYS A 118 0.31 11.42 -5.05
C LYS A 118 1.20 10.38 -5.73
N GLN A 119 2.47 10.30 -5.32
CA GLN A 119 3.45 9.36 -5.86
C GLN A 119 3.09 7.90 -5.52
N ALA A 120 2.48 7.66 -4.37
CA ALA A 120 2.11 6.33 -3.88
C ALA A 120 0.76 5.82 -4.41
N GLN A 121 -0.15 6.70 -4.81
CA GLN A 121 -1.55 6.35 -5.08
C GLN A 121 -1.74 5.24 -6.11
N GLU A 122 -1.05 5.36 -7.24
CA GLU A 122 -1.18 4.40 -8.34
C GLU A 122 -0.50 3.08 -8.00
N VAL A 123 0.67 3.17 -7.42
CA VAL A 123 1.49 2.02 -7.04
C VAL A 123 0.78 1.18 -5.98
N VAL A 124 0.27 1.82 -4.94
CA VAL A 124 -0.50 1.15 -3.87
C VAL A 124 -1.71 0.42 -4.45
N ALA A 125 -2.47 1.05 -5.34
CA ALA A 125 -3.63 0.41 -5.97
C ALA A 125 -3.23 -0.80 -6.82
N ARG A 126 -2.21 -0.64 -7.66
CA ARG A 126 -1.72 -1.70 -8.55
C ARG A 126 -1.20 -2.90 -7.77
N GLU A 127 -0.34 -2.66 -6.78
CA GLU A 127 0.32 -3.74 -6.04
C GLU A 127 -0.64 -4.44 -5.05
N ALA A 128 -1.55 -3.70 -4.43
CA ALA A 128 -2.60 -4.31 -3.62
C ALA A 128 -3.53 -5.19 -4.47
N ALA A 129 -3.95 -4.71 -5.64
CA ALA A 129 -4.76 -5.50 -6.57
C ALA A 129 -4.01 -6.77 -7.04
N ARG A 130 -2.71 -6.63 -7.40
CA ARG A 130 -1.87 -7.75 -7.82
C ARG A 130 -1.72 -8.83 -6.74
N SER A 131 -1.60 -8.41 -5.47
CA SER A 131 -1.45 -9.31 -4.33
C SER A 131 -2.78 -9.77 -3.72
N GLY A 132 -3.92 -9.34 -4.26
CA GLY A 132 -5.25 -9.65 -3.71
C GLY A 132 -5.48 -9.08 -2.32
N GLN A 133 -4.86 -7.94 -2.03
CA GLN A 133 -4.98 -7.21 -0.77
C GLN A 133 -5.85 -5.97 -0.92
N PHE A 134 -6.17 -5.32 0.19
CA PHE A 134 -6.98 -4.10 0.22
C PHE A 134 -6.13 -2.85 0.20
N TYR A 135 -6.70 -1.72 -0.26
CA TYR A 135 -5.97 -0.45 -0.25
C TYR A 135 -6.86 0.77 -0.04
N ILE A 136 -6.24 1.83 0.48
CA ILE A 136 -6.76 3.20 0.52
C ILE A 136 -5.68 4.12 -0.05
N ASN A 137 -5.95 4.71 -1.21
CA ASN A 137 -4.98 5.54 -1.93
C ASN A 137 -5.44 6.99 -2.16
N ARG A 138 -6.61 7.40 -1.67
CA ARG A 138 -7.11 8.76 -1.87
C ARG A 138 -7.17 9.55 -0.57
N ARG A 139 -7.99 9.15 0.36
CA ARG A 139 -8.16 9.81 1.65
C ARG A 139 -8.57 8.80 2.70
N TRP A 140 -7.88 8.81 3.83
CA TRP A 140 -8.32 8.08 5.00
C TRP A 140 -9.57 8.75 5.59
N LEU A 141 -10.62 8.00 5.80
CA LEU A 141 -11.82 8.46 6.49
C LEU A 141 -11.66 8.16 7.98
N GLY A 142 -11.85 9.17 8.84
CA GLY A 142 -11.84 8.93 10.28
C GLY A 142 -12.88 7.86 10.67
N GLY A 143 -12.44 6.89 11.47
CA GLY A 143 -13.27 5.75 11.84
C GLY A 143 -13.23 4.56 10.86
N THR A 144 -12.35 4.57 9.88
CA THR A 144 -12.24 3.47 8.90
C THR A 144 -12.02 2.11 9.56
N LEU A 145 -11.21 2.04 10.61
CA LEU A 145 -11.01 0.82 11.40
C LEU A 145 -11.83 0.85 12.68
N THR A 146 -11.80 1.93 13.44
CA THR A 146 -12.44 2.05 14.76
C THR A 146 -13.97 2.07 14.71
N ASN A 147 -14.55 2.46 13.58
CA ASN A 147 -15.98 2.38 13.31
C ASN A 147 -16.29 1.52 12.07
N PHE A 148 -15.65 0.36 12.00
CA PHE A 148 -15.75 -0.52 10.84
C PHE A 148 -17.18 -1.00 10.54
N VAL A 149 -18.05 -1.06 11.54
CA VAL A 149 -19.47 -1.41 11.33
C VAL A 149 -20.13 -0.42 10.36
N THR A 150 -19.93 0.87 10.54
CA THR A 150 -20.46 1.90 9.65
C THR A 150 -19.79 1.85 8.27
N ILE A 151 -18.48 1.65 8.21
CA ILE A 151 -17.76 1.48 6.94
C ILE A 151 -18.31 0.28 6.18
N ARG A 152 -18.54 -0.85 6.84
CA ARG A 152 -19.10 -2.05 6.22
C ARG A 152 -20.51 -1.81 5.62
N GLN A 153 -21.32 -0.96 6.25
CA GLN A 153 -22.61 -0.54 5.66
C GLN A 153 -22.40 0.26 4.37
N ARG A 154 -21.41 1.17 4.35
CA ARG A 154 -21.05 1.93 3.14
C ARG A 154 -20.48 1.04 2.02
N LEU A 155 -19.70 0.00 2.37
CA LEU A 155 -19.21 -0.97 1.40
C LEU A 155 -20.36 -1.81 0.80
N ARG A 156 -21.37 -2.15 1.60
CA ARG A 156 -22.59 -2.81 1.09
C ARG A 156 -23.35 -1.90 0.12
N LEU A 157 -23.54 -0.64 0.49
CA LEU A 157 -24.17 0.36 -0.38
C LEU A 157 -23.40 0.52 -1.69
N LEU A 158 -22.07 0.58 -1.64
CA LEU A 158 -21.25 0.64 -2.84
C LEU A 158 -21.51 -0.55 -3.78
N LYS A 159 -21.51 -1.77 -3.24
CA LYS A 159 -21.81 -2.98 -4.02
C LYS A 159 -23.22 -2.98 -4.62
N GLU A 160 -24.19 -2.50 -3.85
CA GLU A 160 -25.58 -2.36 -4.29
C GLU A 160 -25.70 -1.39 -5.46
N LEU A 161 -25.12 -0.18 -5.33
CA LEU A 161 -25.13 0.82 -6.39
C LEU A 161 -24.38 0.35 -7.65
N GLN A 162 -23.26 -0.37 -7.50
CA GLN A 162 -22.56 -0.97 -8.63
C GLN A 162 -23.41 -2.00 -9.35
N LYS A 163 -24.15 -2.84 -8.60
CA LYS A 163 -25.06 -3.83 -9.18
C LYS A 163 -26.21 -3.18 -9.92
N GLN A 164 -26.84 -2.18 -9.32
CA GLN A 164 -27.95 -1.42 -9.95
C GLN A 164 -27.48 -0.70 -11.24
N HIS A 165 -26.32 -0.07 -11.19
CA HIS A 165 -25.73 0.59 -12.36
C HIS A 165 -25.41 -0.40 -13.49
N ALA A 166 -24.78 -1.54 -13.16
CA ALA A 166 -24.47 -2.57 -14.15
C ALA A 166 -25.75 -3.25 -14.73
N GLY A 167 -26.84 -3.27 -13.97
CA GLY A 167 -28.14 -3.77 -14.40
C GLY A 167 -28.98 -2.79 -15.22
N GLY A 168 -28.49 -1.55 -15.47
CA GLY A 168 -29.23 -0.53 -16.21
C GLY A 168 -30.37 0.11 -15.41
N GLU A 169 -30.47 -0.16 -14.09
CA GLU A 169 -31.56 0.35 -13.26
C GLU A 169 -31.51 1.90 -13.13
N PHE A 170 -30.35 2.51 -13.32
CA PHE A 170 -30.20 3.97 -13.24
C PHE A 170 -30.85 4.67 -14.42
N GLU A 171 -30.81 4.07 -15.61
CA GLU A 171 -31.41 4.61 -16.85
C GLU A 171 -32.95 4.70 -16.78
N LEU A 172 -33.56 3.94 -15.86
CA LEU A 172 -35.01 3.95 -15.64
C LEU A 172 -35.47 5.05 -14.67
N LEU A 173 -34.54 5.78 -14.08
CA LEU A 173 -34.82 6.83 -13.09
C LEU A 173 -34.98 8.21 -13.76
N PRO A 174 -35.67 9.15 -13.12
CA PRO A 174 -35.64 10.54 -13.56
C PRO A 174 -34.19 11.09 -13.54
N ASN A 175 -33.84 11.92 -14.52
CA ASN A 175 -32.47 12.45 -14.72
C ASN A 175 -31.82 13.01 -13.43
N GLN A 176 -32.60 13.63 -12.54
CA GLN A 176 -32.08 14.19 -11.28
C GLN A 176 -31.70 13.09 -10.26
N GLU A 177 -32.44 12.01 -10.22
CA GLU A 177 -32.18 10.89 -9.32
C GLU A 177 -31.02 10.05 -9.82
N GLU A 178 -30.97 9.80 -11.13
CA GLU A 178 -29.84 9.15 -11.79
C GLU A 178 -28.55 9.90 -11.49
N ALA A 179 -28.49 11.21 -11.73
CA ALA A 179 -27.30 12.03 -11.47
C ALA A 179 -26.84 11.96 -10.02
N LYS A 180 -27.77 11.96 -9.05
CA LYS A 180 -27.44 11.83 -7.63
C LYS A 180 -26.86 10.46 -7.30
N LYS A 181 -27.42 9.38 -7.82
CA LYS A 181 -26.91 8.02 -7.59
C LYS A 181 -25.54 7.81 -8.24
N LEU A 182 -25.33 8.32 -9.47
CA LEU A 182 -24.03 8.28 -10.12
C LEU A 182 -22.97 9.03 -9.32
N GLN A 183 -23.29 10.22 -8.84
CA GLN A 183 -22.37 11.01 -7.98
C GLN A 183 -22.04 10.29 -6.67
N GLU A 184 -23.01 9.64 -6.04
CA GLU A 184 -22.79 8.87 -4.82
C GLU A 184 -21.93 7.63 -5.10
N LEU A 185 -22.20 6.89 -6.16
CA LEU A 185 -21.41 5.75 -6.62
C LEU A 185 -19.96 6.15 -6.85
N GLU A 186 -19.72 7.20 -7.65
CA GLU A 186 -18.37 7.69 -7.93
C GLU A 186 -17.62 8.10 -6.66
N ARG A 187 -18.30 8.81 -5.75
CA ARG A 187 -17.72 9.22 -4.47
C ARG A 187 -17.31 8.03 -3.62
N LEU A 188 -18.17 7.02 -3.49
CA LEU A 188 -17.90 5.81 -2.71
C LEU A 188 -16.80 4.99 -3.35
N GLU A 189 -16.81 4.82 -4.67
CA GLU A 189 -15.79 4.08 -5.40
C GLU A 189 -14.42 4.72 -5.27
N ARG A 190 -14.33 6.04 -5.39
CA ARG A 190 -13.09 6.79 -5.22
C ARG A 190 -12.50 6.67 -3.81
N THR A 191 -13.33 6.56 -2.77
CA THR A 191 -12.86 6.55 -1.38
C THR A 191 -12.73 5.16 -0.77
N LEU A 192 -13.60 4.23 -1.15
CA LEU A 192 -13.72 2.90 -0.54
C LEU A 192 -13.53 1.76 -1.55
N GLY A 193 -13.37 2.05 -2.83
CA GLY A 193 -13.27 1.04 -3.89
C GLY A 193 -12.17 0.01 -3.65
N GLY A 194 -11.01 0.44 -3.14
CA GLY A 194 -9.90 -0.45 -2.85
C GLY A 194 -10.12 -1.41 -1.66
N MET A 195 -11.14 -1.18 -0.86
CA MET A 195 -11.51 -2.06 0.25
C MET A 195 -12.94 -2.65 0.08
N ARG A 196 -13.48 -2.60 -1.12
CA ARG A 196 -14.85 -3.04 -1.46
C ARG A 196 -15.20 -4.42 -0.92
N ASP A 197 -14.27 -5.37 -1.00
CA ASP A 197 -14.48 -6.77 -0.61
C ASP A 197 -14.05 -7.08 0.83
N MET A 198 -13.70 -6.06 1.60
CA MET A 198 -13.28 -6.21 2.98
C MET A 198 -14.49 -6.48 3.90
N THR A 199 -14.54 -7.68 4.45
CA THR A 199 -15.63 -8.12 5.33
C THR A 199 -15.30 -8.06 6.81
N GLN A 200 -14.01 -8.05 7.15
CA GLN A 200 -13.48 -8.03 8.52
C GLN A 200 -12.27 -7.09 8.57
N LEU A 201 -11.85 -6.73 9.78
CA LEU A 201 -10.66 -5.91 9.99
C LEU A 201 -9.41 -6.59 9.41
N PRO A 202 -8.44 -5.81 8.90
CA PRO A 202 -7.20 -6.37 8.36
C PRO A 202 -6.32 -6.91 9.49
N GLY A 203 -5.50 -7.90 9.17
CA GLY A 203 -4.52 -8.46 10.11
C GLY A 203 -3.31 -7.55 10.32
N ALA A 204 -3.02 -6.65 9.38
CA ALA A 204 -2.01 -5.59 9.48
C ALA A 204 -2.35 -4.43 8.55
N ILE A 205 -1.78 -3.25 8.81
CA ILE A 205 -1.77 -2.14 7.87
C ILE A 205 -0.34 -1.89 7.37
N PHE A 206 -0.22 -1.58 6.07
CA PHE A 206 1.03 -1.15 5.46
C PHE A 206 0.90 0.32 5.05
N VAL A 207 1.71 1.19 5.62
CA VAL A 207 1.55 2.64 5.50
C VAL A 207 2.75 3.25 4.76
N ILE A 208 2.46 4.13 3.82
CA ILE A 208 3.47 4.98 3.18
C ILE A 208 3.31 6.39 3.68
N ASP A 209 4.38 6.99 4.21
CA ASP A 209 4.40 8.30 4.87
C ASP A 209 3.54 8.33 6.16
N PRO A 210 4.07 7.81 7.29
CA PRO A 210 3.39 7.82 8.59
C PRO A 210 2.96 9.21 9.07
N LYS A 211 3.70 10.23 8.71
CA LYS A 211 3.39 11.61 9.09
C LYS A 211 2.09 12.09 8.49
N ARG A 212 1.83 11.69 7.25
CA ARG A 212 0.58 12.00 6.54
C ARG A 212 -0.57 11.12 7.02
N GLU A 213 -0.32 9.85 7.21
CA GLU A 213 -1.32 8.83 7.52
C GLU A 213 -1.48 8.59 9.03
N HIS A 214 -1.18 9.60 9.86
CA HIS A 214 -1.21 9.50 11.34
C HIS A 214 -2.56 9.02 11.89
N LEU A 215 -3.68 9.35 11.24
CA LEU A 215 -5.01 8.87 11.65
C LEU A 215 -5.14 7.36 11.48
N ALA A 216 -4.66 6.81 10.37
CA ALA A 216 -4.69 5.37 10.12
C ALA A 216 -3.88 4.61 11.18
N ILE A 217 -2.69 5.11 11.49
CA ILE A 217 -1.81 4.53 12.51
C ILE A 217 -2.46 4.59 13.89
N HIS A 218 -3.04 5.74 14.26
CA HIS A 218 -3.71 5.89 15.55
C HIS A 218 -4.88 4.92 15.71
N GLU A 219 -5.70 4.75 14.66
CA GLU A 219 -6.81 3.80 14.67
C GLU A 219 -6.33 2.34 14.75
N ALA A 220 -5.29 1.98 14.01
CA ALA A 220 -4.71 0.64 14.03
C ALA A 220 -4.15 0.31 15.42
N LYS A 221 -3.37 1.19 16.03
CA LYS A 221 -2.83 1.01 17.39
C LYS A 221 -3.93 0.86 18.42
N ARG A 222 -5.02 1.64 18.32
CA ARG A 222 -6.17 1.51 19.22
C ARG A 222 -6.82 0.13 19.15
N LEU A 223 -6.81 -0.49 17.98
CA LEU A 223 -7.35 -1.84 17.74
C LEU A 223 -6.29 -2.95 17.87
N ARG A 224 -5.04 -2.60 18.22
CA ARG A 224 -3.91 -3.54 18.28
C ARG A 224 -3.65 -4.25 16.95
N ILE A 225 -3.87 -3.56 15.85
CA ILE A 225 -3.54 -4.03 14.51
C ILE A 225 -2.09 -3.63 14.23
N PRO A 226 -1.20 -4.58 13.91
CA PRO A 226 0.19 -4.31 13.59
C PRO A 226 0.35 -3.31 12.44
N VAL A 227 1.29 -2.38 12.62
CA VAL A 227 1.60 -1.31 11.67
C VAL A 227 2.98 -1.56 11.06
N ILE A 228 3.01 -1.74 9.76
CA ILE A 228 4.23 -1.75 8.95
C ILE A 228 4.29 -0.41 8.23
N ALA A 229 5.41 0.29 8.24
CA ALA A 229 5.46 1.56 7.52
C ALA A 229 6.81 1.86 6.89
N ILE A 230 6.75 2.44 5.69
CA ILE A 230 7.88 3.14 5.08
C ILE A 230 8.01 4.49 5.77
N THR A 231 9.17 4.72 6.40
CA THR A 231 9.42 5.89 7.24
C THR A 231 10.60 6.69 6.72
N ASP A 232 10.33 7.92 6.35
CA ASP A 232 11.40 8.87 6.05
C ASP A 232 11.93 9.53 7.34
N THR A 233 13.01 10.26 7.25
CA THR A 233 13.73 10.90 8.36
C THR A 233 12.91 11.94 9.12
N ASN A 234 11.77 12.39 8.61
CA ASN A 234 10.85 13.35 9.23
C ASN A 234 9.69 12.71 10.02
N CYS A 235 9.64 11.37 10.08
CA CYS A 235 8.55 10.60 10.70
C CYS A 235 8.86 10.26 12.17
N ASP A 236 7.82 9.94 12.95
CA ASP A 236 7.95 9.34 14.28
C ASP A 236 7.87 7.81 14.15
N PRO A 237 8.93 7.06 14.51
CA PRO A 237 8.93 5.60 14.42
C PRO A 237 8.22 4.91 15.59
N ASP A 238 8.00 5.57 16.73
CA ASP A 238 7.47 4.93 17.94
C ASP A 238 6.13 4.21 17.76
N PRO A 239 5.15 4.74 17.00
CA PRO A 239 3.88 4.07 16.83
C PRO A 239 3.90 2.93 15.81
N ILE A 240 5.06 2.60 15.22
CA ILE A 240 5.20 1.63 14.13
C ILE A 240 5.83 0.36 14.67
N ASP A 241 5.22 -0.79 14.37
CA ASP A 241 5.72 -2.08 14.83
C ASP A 241 6.85 -2.61 13.92
N PHE A 242 6.75 -2.36 12.62
CA PHE A 242 7.77 -2.72 11.63
C PHE A 242 8.18 -1.49 10.84
N VAL A 243 9.25 -0.85 11.30
CA VAL A 243 9.83 0.35 10.66
C VAL A 243 10.66 -0.07 9.46
N ILE A 244 10.40 0.51 8.30
CA ILE A 244 11.21 0.36 7.08
C ILE A 244 11.75 1.74 6.74
N PRO A 245 12.98 2.09 7.17
CA PRO A 245 13.57 3.39 6.90
C PRO A 245 13.83 3.55 5.39
N ALA A 246 13.16 4.50 4.77
CA ALA A 246 13.26 4.71 3.33
C ALA A 246 12.67 6.05 2.92
N ASN A 247 13.12 6.58 1.79
CA ASN A 247 12.54 7.76 1.17
C ASN A 247 11.10 7.46 0.70
N ASP A 248 10.15 8.17 1.23
CA ASP A 248 8.73 8.03 0.89
C ASP A 248 8.33 8.70 -0.45
N ASP A 249 9.26 9.44 -1.08
CA ASP A 249 9.14 10.01 -2.43
C ASP A 249 9.74 9.11 -3.54
N ALA A 250 10.54 8.11 -3.18
CA ALA A 250 11.23 7.21 -4.11
C ALA A 250 10.39 5.97 -4.46
N ILE A 251 9.12 6.17 -4.79
CA ILE A 251 8.13 5.12 -5.04
C ILE A 251 7.99 4.82 -6.54
#